data_671b740df9bc1ab26f74cf5d5f4ccda8
#
_entry.id   671b740df9bc1ab26f74cf5d5f4ccda8
#
_cell.length_a   1.000
_cell.length_b   1.000
_cell.length_c   1.000
_cell.angle_alpha   90.00
_cell.angle_beta   90.00
_cell.angle_gamma   90.00
#
_symmetry.space_group_name_H-M   'P 1'
#
loop_
_entity.id
_entity.type
_entity.pdbx_description
1 polymer ?
#
loop_
_entity_poly.entity_id
_entity_poly.type
_entity_poly.pdbx_seq_one_letter_code
_entity_poly.pdbx_strand_id
1 'polypeptide(L)'
;GQRVLIPDAAVAAPGPSTAAQRAAAFKLDIEDIVTGGEPALATNQAPAKPASTPRRVLPSTAAVAAPARLAGGFVWPVEGRIVTRFGPGASGERQNGVNIAVPLGTPVRASGDGVVAYAGSAIPSLGGLVIVKHGGGWTTVYGYAARLLVQRGQAVQRGQPVAVSGQTGGADRPAVHFELRRGRTPVDPQSQLPPL
;
A
#
# COMPACT_ATOMS: atom_id res chain seq x y z
N GLY A 1 45.45 54.90 4.34
CA GLY A 1 45.09 53.52 4.29
C GLY A 1 43.76 53.27 5.01
N GLN A 2 42.66 53.28 4.30
CA GLN A 2 41.33 52.85 4.86
C GLN A 2 41.17 51.35 4.65
N ARG A 3 41.05 50.60 5.76
CA ARG A 3 40.64 49.19 5.75
C ARG A 3 39.14 49.15 5.64
N VAL A 4 38.64 48.59 4.51
CA VAL A 4 37.24 48.21 4.33
C VAL A 4 37.03 46.88 5.02
N LEU A 5 36.21 46.85 6.08
CA LEU A 5 35.69 45.64 6.70
C LEU A 5 34.52 45.13 5.85
N ILE A 6 34.69 43.98 5.23
CA ILE A 6 33.61 43.22 4.59
C ILE A 6 32.95 42.40 5.71
N PRO A 7 31.62 42.53 5.97
CA PRO A 7 30.94 41.62 6.88
C PRO A 7 30.81 40.26 6.20
N ASP A 8 31.42 39.27 6.82
CA ASP A 8 31.28 37.86 6.47
C ASP A 8 29.86 37.44 6.83
N ALA A 9 28.97 37.46 5.84
CA ALA A 9 27.64 36.86 5.96
C ALA A 9 27.82 35.37 5.80
N ALA A 10 28.06 34.66 6.89
CA ALA A 10 27.97 33.24 6.95
C ALA A 10 26.50 32.83 6.65
N VAL A 11 26.26 32.52 5.39
CA VAL A 11 25.04 31.80 4.98
C VAL A 11 25.13 30.44 5.64
N ALA A 12 24.39 30.25 6.73
CA ALA A 12 24.21 28.94 7.35
C ALA A 12 23.60 28.01 6.31
N ALA A 13 24.38 27.07 5.82
CA ALA A 13 23.86 25.97 5.02
C ALA A 13 22.77 25.25 5.82
N PRO A 14 21.61 24.96 5.23
CA PRO A 14 20.56 24.19 5.94
C PRO A 14 21.19 22.85 6.34
N GLY A 15 21.26 22.60 7.64
CA GLY A 15 21.73 21.33 8.19
C GLY A 15 20.96 20.16 7.60
N PRO A 16 21.55 18.97 7.56
CA PRO A 16 20.91 17.81 6.96
C PRO A 16 19.58 17.55 7.69
N SER A 17 18.45 17.77 6.99
CA SER A 17 17.15 17.41 7.48
C SER A 17 17.14 15.91 7.78
N THR A 18 16.71 15.53 8.99
CA THR A 18 16.64 14.12 9.37
C THR A 18 15.72 13.35 8.40
N ALA A 19 15.97 12.05 8.23
CA ALA A 19 15.13 11.21 7.39
C ALA A 19 13.64 11.30 7.77
N ALA A 20 13.37 11.50 9.08
CA ALA A 20 12.02 11.71 9.62
C ALA A 20 11.38 13.03 9.15
N GLN A 21 12.15 14.13 9.08
CA GLN A 21 11.64 15.43 8.60
C GLN A 21 11.36 15.42 7.10
N ARG A 22 12.17 14.69 6.31
CA ARG A 22 11.92 14.48 4.88
C ARG A 22 10.72 13.58 4.63
N ALA A 23 10.53 12.55 5.45
CA ALA A 23 9.35 11.67 5.38
C ALA A 23 8.04 12.41 5.73
N ALA A 24 8.07 13.32 6.70
CA ALA A 24 6.90 14.13 7.08
C ALA A 24 6.47 15.14 6.01
N ALA A 25 7.40 15.60 5.15
CA ALA A 25 7.11 16.50 4.04
C ALA A 25 6.56 15.79 2.79
N PHE A 26 6.62 14.47 2.75
CA PHE A 26 6.21 13.68 1.60
C PHE A 26 4.85 13.03 1.85
N LYS A 27 3.81 13.46 1.12
CA LYS A 27 2.50 12.81 1.12
C LYS A 27 2.50 11.71 0.07
N LEU A 28 2.67 10.47 0.50
CA LEU A 28 2.47 9.28 -0.33
C LEU A 28 0.98 9.08 -0.59
N ASP A 29 0.61 8.99 -1.87
CA ASP A 29 -0.70 8.54 -2.30
C ASP A 29 -0.61 7.16 -2.95
N ILE A 30 -1.71 6.42 -2.96
CA ILE A 30 -1.84 5.13 -3.65
C ILE A 30 -1.48 5.26 -5.12
N GLU A 31 -1.82 6.38 -5.75
CA GLU A 31 -1.53 6.68 -7.16
C GLU A 31 -0.03 6.61 -7.46
N ASP A 32 0.80 7.16 -6.57
CA ASP A 32 2.26 7.17 -6.72
C ASP A 32 2.84 5.75 -6.66
N ILE A 33 2.30 4.90 -5.79
CA ILE A 33 2.75 3.50 -5.65
C ILE A 33 2.32 2.65 -6.84
N VAL A 34 1.09 2.83 -7.33
CA VAL A 34 0.55 2.07 -8.46
C VAL A 34 1.29 2.40 -9.76
N THR A 35 1.69 3.66 -9.97
CA THR A 35 2.36 4.11 -11.19
C THR A 35 3.87 3.95 -11.17
N GLY A 36 4.46 3.59 -10.02
CA GLY A 36 5.92 3.41 -9.88
C GLY A 36 6.68 4.68 -9.56
N GLY A 37 6.00 5.79 -9.24
CA GLY A 37 6.59 7.03 -8.73
C GLY A 37 6.93 6.93 -7.23
N GLU A 38 7.60 5.86 -6.82
CA GLU A 38 7.90 5.65 -5.40
C GLU A 38 8.99 6.59 -4.90
N PRO A 39 8.74 7.32 -3.80
CA PRO A 39 9.82 8.03 -3.12
C PRO A 39 10.76 7.02 -2.44
N ALA A 40 12.03 7.38 -2.40
CA ALA A 40 13.12 6.58 -1.81
C ALA A 40 12.98 6.28 -0.30
N LEU A 41 11.85 6.58 0.31
CA LEU A 41 11.63 6.58 1.78
C LEU A 41 10.57 5.60 2.27
N ALA A 42 10.22 4.57 1.50
CA ALA A 42 9.43 3.47 2.07
C ALA A 42 10.23 2.83 3.20
N THR A 43 9.86 3.15 4.43
CA THR A 43 10.52 2.65 5.64
C THR A 43 10.53 1.13 5.65
N ASN A 44 11.73 0.55 5.68
CA ASN A 44 11.96 -0.86 5.97
C ASN A 44 11.52 -1.16 7.41
N GLN A 45 10.22 -1.32 7.65
CA GLN A 45 9.80 -2.04 8.86
C GLN A 45 10.09 -3.51 8.63
N ALA A 46 11.02 -4.04 9.42
CA ALA A 46 11.38 -5.44 9.38
C ALA A 46 10.13 -6.30 9.64
N PRO A 47 9.74 -7.17 8.69
CA PRO A 47 8.61 -8.06 8.90
C PRO A 47 8.98 -9.13 9.93
N ALA A 48 7.96 -9.59 10.67
CA ALA A 48 8.09 -10.79 11.50
C ALA A 48 8.60 -11.95 10.61
N LYS A 49 9.70 -12.55 11.04
CA LYS A 49 10.51 -13.56 10.35
C LYS A 49 9.65 -14.72 9.82
N PRO A 50 9.43 -14.87 8.51
CA PRO A 50 8.93 -16.11 7.94
C PRO A 50 10.09 -17.10 7.80
N ALA A 51 9.79 -18.39 7.98
CA ALA A 51 10.77 -19.46 7.86
C ALA A 51 11.42 -19.48 6.46
N SER A 52 12.74 -19.46 6.47
CA SER A 52 13.73 -19.92 5.52
C SER A 52 13.43 -19.98 4.03
N THR A 53 13.79 -18.94 3.31
CA THR A 53 14.56 -18.95 2.05
C THR A 53 15.15 -17.56 1.86
N PRO A 54 16.42 -17.36 1.47
CA PRO A 54 17.00 -16.03 1.26
C PRO A 54 16.33 -15.40 0.04
N ARG A 55 15.29 -14.61 0.31
CA ARG A 55 14.55 -13.88 -0.71
C ARG A 55 15.25 -12.54 -0.94
N ARG A 56 15.64 -12.29 -2.18
CA ARG A 56 16.26 -11.04 -2.60
C ARG A 56 15.27 -9.90 -2.33
N VAL A 57 15.52 -9.14 -1.27
CA VAL A 57 14.75 -7.91 -0.97
C VAL A 57 15.14 -6.88 -2.03
N LEU A 58 14.18 -6.44 -2.83
CA LEU A 58 14.40 -5.37 -3.79
C LEU A 58 14.59 -4.05 -3.03
N PRO A 59 15.55 -3.19 -3.42
CA PRO A 59 15.67 -1.86 -2.86
C PRO A 59 14.36 -1.08 -3.07
N SER A 60 14.04 -0.17 -2.15
CA SER A 60 12.80 0.62 -2.16
C SER A 60 12.58 1.45 -3.43
N THR A 61 13.67 1.74 -4.17
CA THR A 61 13.69 2.48 -5.43
C THR A 61 13.53 1.62 -6.68
N ALA A 62 13.61 0.27 -6.57
CA ALA A 62 13.48 -0.59 -7.74
C ALA A 62 12.00 -0.70 -8.17
N ALA A 63 11.73 -0.47 -9.44
CA ALA A 63 10.40 -0.70 -9.99
C ALA A 63 10.03 -2.19 -9.90
N VAL A 64 8.86 -2.49 -9.34
CA VAL A 64 8.34 -3.86 -9.28
C VAL A 64 7.58 -4.13 -10.58
N ALA A 65 8.09 -5.09 -11.37
CA ALA A 65 7.43 -5.51 -12.60
C ALA A 65 6.18 -6.34 -12.26
N ALA A 66 5.06 -6.00 -12.87
CA ALA A 66 3.85 -6.82 -12.81
C ALA A 66 4.02 -8.07 -13.68
N PRO A 67 3.29 -9.17 -13.39
CA PRO A 67 3.17 -10.29 -14.32
C PRO A 67 2.63 -9.83 -15.68
N ALA A 68 3.07 -10.46 -16.77
CA ALA A 68 2.64 -10.08 -18.13
C ALA A 68 1.13 -10.28 -18.35
N ARG A 69 0.55 -11.30 -17.71
CA ARG A 69 -0.89 -11.63 -17.82
C ARG A 69 -1.48 -11.96 -16.45
N LEU A 70 -2.76 -11.62 -16.25
CA LEU A 70 -3.54 -12.10 -15.13
C LEU A 70 -3.94 -13.57 -15.41
N ALA A 71 -3.56 -14.47 -14.52
CA ALA A 71 -3.97 -15.87 -14.59
C ALA A 71 -5.27 -16.06 -13.80
N GLY A 72 -6.36 -16.35 -14.49
CA GLY A 72 -7.68 -16.52 -13.90
C GLY A 72 -8.36 -15.20 -13.48
N GLY A 73 -9.54 -15.30 -12.88
CA GLY A 73 -10.28 -14.15 -12.34
C GLY A 73 -9.83 -13.79 -10.92
N PHE A 74 -10.38 -12.69 -10.40
CA PHE A 74 -10.18 -12.29 -9.01
C PHE A 74 -11.11 -13.05 -8.06
N VAL A 75 -10.64 -13.22 -6.81
CA VAL A 75 -11.43 -13.73 -5.68
C VAL A 75 -11.43 -12.71 -4.55
N TRP A 76 -12.45 -12.76 -3.69
CA TRP A 76 -12.50 -11.88 -2.53
C TRP A 76 -11.33 -12.17 -1.57
N PRO A 77 -10.74 -11.12 -0.98
CA PRO A 77 -9.60 -11.29 -0.06
C PRO A 77 -10.01 -11.89 1.28
N VAL A 78 -11.26 -11.70 1.67
CA VAL A 78 -11.89 -12.21 2.89
C VAL A 78 -13.37 -12.48 2.63
N GLU A 79 -13.97 -13.35 3.42
CA GLU A 79 -15.42 -13.53 3.50
C GLU A 79 -15.97 -12.66 4.62
N GLY A 80 -16.96 -11.81 4.33
CA GLY A 80 -17.53 -10.90 5.30
C GLY A 80 -18.57 -9.96 4.71
N ARG A 81 -19.19 -9.16 5.56
CA ARG A 81 -20.22 -8.20 5.12
C ARG A 81 -19.58 -6.90 4.63
N ILE A 82 -19.95 -6.46 3.43
CA ILE A 82 -19.57 -5.12 2.93
C ILE A 82 -20.31 -4.07 3.76
N VAL A 83 -19.55 -3.23 4.46
CA VAL A 83 -20.06 -2.13 5.30
C VAL A 83 -19.91 -0.77 4.66
N THR A 84 -18.96 -0.63 3.73
CA THR A 84 -18.80 0.57 2.89
C THR A 84 -18.70 0.12 1.44
N ARG A 85 -19.46 0.74 0.55
CA ARG A 85 -19.50 0.41 -0.87
C ARG A 85 -18.62 1.36 -1.68
N PHE A 86 -18.18 0.89 -2.84
CA PHE A 86 -17.48 1.71 -3.84
C PHE A 86 -18.39 2.84 -4.36
N GLY A 87 -17.81 3.99 -4.67
CA GLY A 87 -18.51 5.13 -5.29
C GLY A 87 -18.74 6.30 -4.33
N PRO A 88 -19.74 7.14 -4.58
CA PRO A 88 -20.04 8.29 -3.72
C PRO A 88 -20.53 7.83 -2.35
N GLY A 89 -19.89 8.34 -1.30
CA GLY A 89 -20.33 8.14 0.08
C GLY A 89 -21.45 9.08 0.47
N ALA A 90 -22.10 8.80 1.60
CA ALA A 90 -23.25 9.59 2.09
C ALA A 90 -22.87 11.03 2.45
N SER A 91 -21.63 11.30 2.82
CA SER A 91 -21.11 12.63 3.19
C SER A 91 -20.42 13.35 2.03
N GLY A 92 -20.54 12.83 0.79
CA GLY A 92 -19.95 13.42 -0.41
C GLY A 92 -18.52 13.01 -0.69
N GLU A 93 -17.87 12.26 0.20
CA GLU A 93 -16.58 11.63 -0.09
C GLU A 93 -16.72 10.51 -1.12
N ARG A 94 -15.65 10.29 -1.90
CA ARG A 94 -15.58 9.18 -2.86
C ARG A 94 -14.83 8.00 -2.24
N GLN A 95 -15.48 6.84 -2.24
CA GLN A 95 -14.87 5.58 -1.82
C GLN A 95 -14.25 4.89 -3.03
N ASN A 96 -12.92 4.71 -3.00
CA ASN A 96 -12.17 4.06 -4.09
C ASN A 96 -12.19 2.53 -4.03
N GLY A 97 -12.78 1.97 -2.97
CA GLY A 97 -12.91 0.53 -2.73
C GLY A 97 -14.11 0.19 -1.86
N VAL A 98 -14.08 -0.98 -1.27
CA VAL A 98 -15.08 -1.47 -0.33
C VAL A 98 -14.44 -1.75 1.02
N ASN A 99 -15.19 -1.56 2.12
CA ASN A 99 -14.78 -2.03 3.43
C ASN A 99 -15.59 -3.28 3.79
N ILE A 100 -14.88 -4.35 4.14
CA ILE A 100 -15.47 -5.65 4.48
C ILE A 100 -15.26 -5.88 5.97
N ALA A 101 -16.35 -5.92 6.74
CA ALA A 101 -16.28 -6.19 8.17
C ALA A 101 -15.93 -7.66 8.40
N VAL A 102 -14.87 -7.88 9.18
CA VAL A 102 -14.38 -9.21 9.58
C VAL A 102 -13.81 -9.13 10.98
N PRO A 103 -13.76 -10.23 11.74
CA PRO A 103 -13.09 -10.27 13.04
C PRO A 103 -11.61 -9.88 12.92
N LEU A 104 -11.06 -9.30 14.00
CA LEU A 104 -9.61 -9.09 14.12
C LEU A 104 -8.88 -10.43 13.97
N GLY A 105 -7.73 -10.38 13.28
CA GLY A 105 -6.92 -11.59 13.10
C GLY A 105 -7.34 -12.49 11.93
N THR A 106 -8.35 -12.10 11.14
CA THR A 106 -8.76 -12.86 9.95
C THR A 106 -7.66 -12.80 8.88
N PRO A 107 -7.25 -13.94 8.29
CA PRO A 107 -6.30 -13.95 7.19
C PRO A 107 -6.85 -13.24 5.96
N VAL A 108 -6.13 -12.22 5.48
CA VAL A 108 -6.42 -11.51 4.23
C VAL A 108 -5.62 -12.15 3.11
N ARG A 109 -6.30 -12.57 2.05
CA ARG A 109 -5.73 -13.35 0.94
C ARG A 109 -5.55 -12.50 -0.31
N ALA A 110 -4.53 -12.82 -1.10
CA ALA A 110 -4.34 -12.21 -2.42
C ALA A 110 -5.51 -12.57 -3.34
N SER A 111 -6.12 -11.56 -3.95
CA SER A 111 -7.27 -11.74 -4.85
C SER A 111 -6.90 -12.35 -6.20
N GLY A 112 -5.62 -12.32 -6.57
CA GLY A 112 -5.08 -12.89 -7.80
C GLY A 112 -3.58 -13.12 -7.69
N ASP A 113 -3.02 -13.84 -8.66
CA ASP A 113 -1.57 -13.99 -8.79
C ASP A 113 -0.92 -12.65 -9.10
N GLY A 114 0.22 -12.35 -8.47
CA GLY A 114 0.85 -11.07 -8.68
C GLY A 114 2.19 -10.91 -7.98
N VAL A 115 2.67 -9.68 -7.94
CA VAL A 115 3.88 -9.29 -7.24
C VAL A 115 3.57 -8.12 -6.30
N VAL A 116 4.01 -8.22 -5.05
CA VAL A 116 3.81 -7.18 -4.04
C VAL A 116 4.59 -5.92 -4.44
N ALA A 117 3.87 -4.86 -4.77
CA ALA A 117 4.44 -3.56 -5.09
C ALA A 117 4.77 -2.75 -3.84
N TYR A 118 3.96 -2.92 -2.80
CA TYR A 118 4.13 -2.22 -1.53
C TYR A 118 3.66 -3.09 -0.35
N ALA A 119 4.35 -3.00 0.78
CA ALA A 119 3.95 -3.54 2.07
C ALA A 119 4.49 -2.62 3.17
N GLY A 120 3.60 -1.93 3.88
CA GLY A 120 3.98 -0.94 4.91
C GLY A 120 2.77 -0.20 5.47
N SER A 121 3.01 0.93 6.15
CA SER A 121 1.96 1.74 6.78
C SER A 121 2.15 3.25 6.53
N ALA A 122 2.75 3.62 5.38
CA ALA A 122 3.07 5.02 5.09
C ALA A 122 1.84 5.88 4.73
N ILE A 123 0.69 5.25 4.42
CA ILE A 123 -0.56 5.97 4.16
C ILE A 123 -1.43 5.91 5.43
N PRO A 124 -1.53 7.02 6.21
CA PRO A 124 -2.17 7.01 7.51
C PRO A 124 -3.65 6.59 7.47
N SER A 125 -4.39 6.97 6.42
CA SER A 125 -5.80 6.62 6.27
C SER A 125 -6.04 5.14 6.04
N LEU A 126 -5.07 4.41 5.50
CA LEU A 126 -5.16 2.97 5.19
C LEU A 126 -4.46 2.08 6.21
N GLY A 127 -3.64 2.66 7.08
CA GLY A 127 -2.92 1.92 8.12
C GLY A 127 -1.96 0.88 7.54
N GLY A 128 -2.00 -0.35 8.06
CA GLY A 128 -1.25 -1.46 7.49
C GLY A 128 -1.77 -1.80 6.09
N LEU A 129 -0.88 -1.75 5.09
CA LEU A 129 -1.24 -1.74 3.67
C LEU A 129 -0.38 -2.70 2.87
N VAL A 130 -1.02 -3.50 2.02
CA VAL A 130 -0.39 -4.29 0.96
C VAL A 130 -0.95 -3.86 -0.38
N ILE A 131 -0.09 -3.68 -1.38
CA ILE A 131 -0.48 -3.43 -2.78
C ILE A 131 0.14 -4.52 -3.65
N VAL A 132 -0.67 -5.19 -4.45
CA VAL A 132 -0.24 -6.25 -5.36
C VAL A 132 -0.51 -5.83 -6.79
N LYS A 133 0.53 -5.86 -7.64
CA LYS A 133 0.41 -5.69 -9.09
C LYS A 133 0.14 -7.04 -9.75
N HIS A 134 -0.88 -7.07 -10.58
CA HIS A 134 -1.28 -8.23 -11.37
C HIS A 134 -1.01 -7.99 -12.86
N GLY A 135 -1.18 -9.02 -13.67
CA GLY A 135 -1.11 -8.88 -15.12
C GLY A 135 -2.24 -8.02 -15.70
N GLY A 136 -2.03 -7.50 -16.91
CA GLY A 136 -3.06 -6.72 -17.62
C GLY A 136 -3.34 -5.33 -17.03
N GLY A 137 -2.39 -4.77 -16.25
CA GLY A 137 -2.53 -3.46 -15.64
C GLY A 137 -3.46 -3.41 -14.43
N TRP A 138 -3.79 -4.57 -13.84
CA TRP A 138 -4.58 -4.66 -12.63
C TRP A 138 -3.73 -4.51 -11.36
N THR A 139 -4.31 -3.91 -10.34
CA THR A 139 -3.71 -3.76 -9.02
C THR A 139 -4.79 -3.95 -7.95
N THR A 140 -4.44 -4.62 -6.85
CA THR A 140 -5.28 -4.73 -5.66
C THR A 140 -4.62 -4.08 -4.48
N VAL A 141 -5.44 -3.49 -3.61
CA VAL A 141 -5.03 -2.78 -2.40
C VAL A 141 -5.74 -3.42 -1.21
N TYR A 142 -4.99 -3.72 -0.15
CA TYR A 142 -5.48 -4.33 1.08
C TYR A 142 -5.06 -3.45 2.25
N GLY A 143 -5.99 -2.68 2.81
CA GLY A 143 -5.76 -1.75 3.92
C GLY A 143 -6.33 -2.23 5.25
N TYR A 144 -6.08 -1.45 6.31
CA TYR A 144 -6.50 -1.66 7.70
C TYR A 144 -5.85 -2.86 8.39
N ALA A 145 -4.81 -3.43 7.81
CA ALA A 145 -4.16 -4.63 8.32
C ALA A 145 -3.46 -4.37 9.66
N ALA A 146 -3.64 -5.30 10.61
CA ALA A 146 -2.88 -5.31 11.87
C ALA A 146 -1.45 -5.83 11.67
N ARG A 147 -1.25 -6.74 10.70
CA ARG A 147 0.05 -7.35 10.41
C ARG A 147 0.17 -7.70 8.94
N LEU A 148 1.33 -7.45 8.38
CA LEU A 148 1.68 -7.80 7.00
C LEU A 148 2.46 -9.12 6.99
N LEU A 149 2.14 -10.01 6.04
CA LEU A 149 2.74 -11.34 5.93
C LEU A 149 3.66 -11.45 4.71
N VAL A 150 3.78 -10.39 3.92
CA VAL A 150 4.53 -10.35 2.67
C VAL A 150 5.45 -9.13 2.64
N GLN A 151 6.40 -9.14 1.71
CA GLN A 151 7.34 -8.05 1.47
C GLN A 151 7.25 -7.56 0.04
N ARG A 152 7.65 -6.31 -0.18
CA ARG A 152 7.79 -5.74 -1.52
C ARG A 152 8.68 -6.61 -2.41
N GLY A 153 8.28 -6.80 -3.67
CA GLY A 153 8.95 -7.67 -4.65
C GLY A 153 8.62 -9.15 -4.51
N GLN A 154 7.84 -9.53 -3.51
CA GLN A 154 7.41 -10.92 -3.33
C GLN A 154 6.36 -11.31 -4.36
N ALA A 155 6.56 -12.43 -5.07
CA ALA A 155 5.49 -13.06 -5.83
C ALA A 155 4.47 -13.70 -4.89
N VAL A 156 3.20 -13.55 -5.18
CA VAL A 156 2.08 -14.14 -4.44
C VAL A 156 1.13 -14.84 -5.40
N GLN A 157 0.50 -15.89 -4.89
CA GLN A 157 -0.53 -16.64 -5.62
C GLN A 157 -1.92 -16.23 -5.14
N ARG A 158 -2.92 -16.37 -6.00
CA ARG A 158 -4.33 -16.20 -5.64
C ARG A 158 -4.69 -17.08 -4.43
N GLY A 159 -5.33 -16.49 -3.42
CA GLY A 159 -5.69 -17.18 -2.17
C GLY A 159 -4.56 -17.26 -1.14
N GLN A 160 -3.32 -16.89 -1.47
CA GLN A 160 -2.22 -16.86 -0.52
C GLN A 160 -2.45 -15.76 0.54
N PRO A 161 -2.26 -16.04 1.86
CA PRO A 161 -2.32 -15.01 2.89
C PRO A 161 -1.25 -13.92 2.67
N VAL A 162 -1.67 -12.65 2.64
CA VAL A 162 -0.80 -11.47 2.45
C VAL A 162 -0.78 -10.55 3.66
N ALA A 163 -1.85 -10.59 4.47
CA ALA A 163 -1.96 -9.79 5.69
C ALA A 163 -2.90 -10.46 6.69
N VAL A 164 -3.05 -9.84 7.84
CA VAL A 164 -4.02 -10.19 8.88
C VAL A 164 -4.87 -8.96 9.14
N SER A 165 -6.20 -9.12 9.13
CA SER A 165 -7.16 -8.04 9.36
C SER A 165 -6.93 -7.32 10.68
N GLY A 166 -7.23 -6.04 10.69
CA GLY A 166 -7.03 -5.17 11.85
C GLY A 166 -8.12 -4.11 11.98
N GLN A 167 -7.77 -3.10 12.76
CA GLN A 167 -8.52 -1.85 12.91
C GLN A 167 -7.51 -0.70 12.91
N THR A 168 -6.67 -0.64 11.86
CA THR A 168 -5.65 0.39 11.70
C THR A 168 -6.09 1.47 10.74
N GLY A 169 -5.37 2.58 10.69
CA GLY A 169 -5.70 3.69 9.79
C GLY A 169 -7.04 4.35 10.14
N GLY A 170 -7.86 4.58 9.13
CA GLY A 170 -9.19 5.18 9.26
C GLY A 170 -10.32 4.19 9.56
N ALA A 171 -10.01 2.95 9.98
CA ALA A 171 -11.02 1.95 10.29
C ALA A 171 -11.73 2.26 11.62
N ASP A 172 -13.05 2.48 11.59
CA ASP A 172 -13.91 2.67 12.77
C ASP A 172 -14.24 1.35 13.50
N ARG A 173 -14.02 0.22 12.82
CA ARG A 173 -14.24 -1.15 13.30
C ARG A 173 -13.27 -2.13 12.66
N PRO A 174 -13.15 -3.36 13.18
CA PRO A 174 -12.40 -4.42 12.51
C PRO A 174 -12.92 -4.66 11.09
N ALA A 175 -12.04 -4.43 10.10
CA ALA A 175 -12.41 -4.52 8.69
C ALA A 175 -11.16 -4.70 7.81
N VAL A 176 -11.41 -5.00 6.54
CA VAL A 176 -10.43 -4.93 5.46
C VAL A 176 -10.90 -3.89 4.46
N HIS A 177 -10.07 -2.89 4.18
CA HIS A 177 -10.27 -2.02 3.03
C HIS A 177 -9.73 -2.72 1.79
N PHE A 178 -10.55 -2.86 0.75
CA PHE A 178 -10.18 -3.55 -0.48
C PHE A 178 -10.48 -2.68 -1.70
N GLU A 179 -9.44 -2.40 -2.50
CA GLU A 179 -9.61 -1.74 -3.78
C GLU A 179 -9.17 -2.65 -4.92
N LEU A 180 -9.87 -2.53 -6.04
CA LEU A 180 -9.47 -3.06 -7.33
C LEU A 180 -9.24 -1.89 -8.28
N ARG A 181 -8.11 -1.88 -8.98
CA ARG A 181 -7.72 -0.78 -9.86
C ARG A 181 -7.29 -1.32 -11.21
N ARG A 182 -7.59 -0.59 -12.26
CA ARG A 182 -7.07 -0.83 -13.60
C ARG A 182 -6.27 0.39 -14.05
N GLY A 183 -4.96 0.23 -14.17
CA GLY A 183 -4.06 1.37 -14.24
C GLY A 183 -4.19 2.26 -12.99
N ARG A 184 -4.50 3.54 -13.18
CA ARG A 184 -4.72 4.51 -12.10
C ARG A 184 -6.16 4.58 -11.61
N THR A 185 -7.11 3.98 -12.34
CA THR A 185 -8.54 4.15 -12.09
C THR A 185 -9.07 3.08 -11.13
N PRO A 186 -9.66 3.47 -9.99
CA PRO A 186 -10.39 2.53 -9.14
C PRO A 186 -11.62 1.97 -9.87
N VAL A 187 -11.87 0.69 -9.67
CA VAL A 187 -12.99 -0.05 -10.27
C VAL A 187 -13.80 -0.68 -9.16
N ASP A 188 -15.12 -0.71 -9.32
CA ASP A 188 -15.99 -1.38 -8.35
C ASP A 188 -15.64 -2.87 -8.24
N PRO A 189 -15.15 -3.34 -7.07
CA PRO A 189 -14.82 -4.75 -6.89
C PRO A 189 -16.02 -5.68 -7.11
N GLN A 190 -17.23 -5.24 -6.76
CA GLN A 190 -18.45 -6.06 -6.89
C GLN A 190 -18.80 -6.34 -8.35
N SER A 191 -18.30 -5.53 -9.30
CA SER A 191 -18.50 -5.75 -10.73
C SER A 191 -17.52 -6.75 -11.35
N GLN A 192 -16.44 -7.08 -10.66
CA GLN A 192 -15.34 -7.90 -11.20
C GLN A 192 -15.14 -9.21 -10.45
N LEU A 193 -15.71 -9.34 -9.25
CA LEU A 193 -15.59 -10.51 -8.39
C LEU A 193 -16.94 -11.26 -8.32
N PRO A 194 -16.91 -12.56 -8.02
CA PRO A 194 -18.15 -13.32 -7.79
C PRO A 194 -18.93 -12.71 -6.61
N PRO A 195 -20.24 -12.92 -6.49
CA PRO A 195 -21.01 -12.52 -5.31
C PRO A 195 -20.39 -13.06 -4.01
N LEU A 196 -20.40 -12.23 -2.95
CA LEU A 196 -20.01 -12.63 -1.59
C LEU A 196 -21.10 -13.45 -0.93
#